data_3dbe7855c60490447c8bca9c44f911e8
#
_entry.id   3dbe7855c60490447c8bca9c44f911e8
#
_cell.length_a   1.000
_cell.length_b   1.000
_cell.length_c   1.000
_cell.angle_alpha   90.00
_cell.angle_beta   90.00
_cell.angle_gamma   90.00
#
_symmetry.space_group_name_H-M   'P 1'
#
loop_
_entity.id
_entity.type
_entity.pdbx_description
1 polymer ?
#
loop_
_entity_poly.entity_id
_entity_poly.type
_entity_poly.pdbx_seq_one_letter_code
_entity_poly.pdbx_strand_id
1 'polypeptide(L)'
;MTDAQMADFGAAAQYLRKSEKERLEAQTRPFDIRTECFVPDDKEEFVKAKILSREGGKVTAETENGKTVTVKEDQVLQQNPPKFDKIEDMAMLTFLHEPAVLFNLKERYAAWMIYTYSGLFCVTVNPYKWLPVYNAEVVAAYRGKKRSEAPPHIFSISDNAYQYMLTDRENQSILITGESGAGKTVNTKRVIQYFASIAAIGDRGKKDNASTNKGTLEDQIIQANPALEAFGNAKTVRNDNSSRFGKFIRIHFGATGKLASADIETYLLEKSRVIFQLKAERNYHIFYQILSNKKPELLDMLLVTNNPYDYAFVSQGEVSVASIDDSEELMATDSAFDVLGFTPEEKAGVYKLTGAIMHYGNMKFKQKQREEQAEPDGTEDADKSAYLMGLNSADLLKGLCHPRVKVGNEYVTKGQSVQQVYYSIGALAKAVYEKMFNW
;
A
#
# COMPACT_ATOMS: atom_id res chain seq x y z
N MET A 1 27.54 -15.74 -10.85
CA MET A 1 26.76 -16.92 -10.46
C MET A 1 26.58 -17.83 -11.64
N THR A 2 26.95 -19.07 -11.52
CA THR A 2 26.73 -20.13 -12.50
C THR A 2 25.28 -20.67 -12.39
N ASP A 3 24.80 -21.41 -13.40
CA ASP A 3 23.49 -22.06 -13.32
C ASP A 3 23.35 -23.00 -12.11
N ALA A 4 24.48 -23.60 -11.67
CA ALA A 4 24.52 -24.41 -10.46
C ALA A 4 24.19 -23.60 -9.19
N GLN A 5 24.58 -22.34 -9.12
CA GLN A 5 24.26 -21.46 -7.99
C GLN A 5 22.80 -20.93 -8.07
N MET A 6 22.21 -20.89 -9.26
CA MET A 6 20.80 -20.55 -9.42
C MET A 6 19.85 -21.69 -9.02
N ALA A 7 20.35 -22.93 -8.93
CA ALA A 7 19.57 -24.08 -8.45
C ALA A 7 19.05 -23.89 -7.01
N ASP A 8 19.74 -23.12 -6.17
CA ASP A 8 19.33 -22.80 -4.81
C ASP A 8 17.98 -22.04 -4.76
N PHE A 9 17.61 -21.35 -5.86
CA PHE A 9 16.35 -20.61 -5.98
C PHE A 9 15.18 -21.47 -6.47
N GLY A 10 15.43 -22.74 -6.82
CA GLY A 10 14.40 -23.67 -7.27
C GLY A 10 13.58 -23.14 -8.45
N ALA A 11 12.26 -23.30 -8.38
CA ALA A 11 11.33 -22.84 -9.42
C ALA A 11 11.33 -21.31 -9.60
N ALA A 12 11.82 -20.54 -8.64
CA ALA A 12 11.90 -19.08 -8.73
C ALA A 12 13.00 -18.59 -9.68
N ALA A 13 14.02 -19.40 -9.96
CA ALA A 13 15.21 -19.00 -10.72
C ALA A 13 14.87 -18.32 -12.07
N GLN A 14 13.91 -18.87 -12.80
CA GLN A 14 13.48 -18.35 -14.11
C GLN A 14 12.84 -16.94 -14.02
N TYR A 15 12.32 -16.55 -12.87
CA TYR A 15 11.70 -15.24 -12.61
C TYR A 15 12.68 -14.23 -12.01
N LEU A 16 13.91 -14.61 -11.76
CA LEU A 16 14.93 -13.80 -11.11
C LEU A 16 16.09 -13.45 -12.02
N ARG A 17 16.50 -14.37 -12.89
CA ARG A 17 17.65 -14.19 -13.77
C ARG A 17 17.44 -14.89 -15.11
N LYS A 18 17.89 -14.26 -16.20
CA LYS A 18 17.96 -14.92 -17.53
C LYS A 18 18.91 -16.11 -17.49
N SER A 19 18.61 -17.14 -18.29
CA SER A 19 19.43 -18.34 -18.38
C SER A 19 20.81 -18.06 -18.97
N GLU A 20 21.79 -18.95 -18.70
CA GLU A 20 23.12 -18.85 -19.30
C GLU A 20 23.08 -18.98 -20.83
N LYS A 21 22.21 -19.82 -21.35
CA LYS A 21 21.96 -19.94 -22.80
C LYS A 21 21.54 -18.61 -23.43
N GLU A 22 20.56 -17.95 -22.84
CA GLU A 22 20.06 -16.63 -23.28
C GLU A 22 21.17 -15.56 -23.22
N ARG A 23 22.00 -15.61 -22.19
CA ARG A 23 23.14 -14.71 -22.02
C ARG A 23 24.19 -14.91 -23.12
N LEU A 24 24.50 -16.15 -23.42
CA LEU A 24 25.47 -16.48 -24.51
C LEU A 24 24.95 -16.11 -25.89
N GLU A 25 23.67 -16.38 -26.18
CA GLU A 25 23.01 -15.98 -27.43
C GLU A 25 23.04 -14.45 -27.61
N ALA A 26 22.81 -13.69 -26.57
CA ALA A 26 22.88 -12.22 -26.60
C ALA A 26 24.29 -11.71 -26.92
N GLN A 27 25.36 -12.39 -26.46
CA GLN A 27 26.73 -12.01 -26.72
C GLN A 27 27.16 -12.22 -28.18
N THR A 28 26.52 -13.15 -28.88
CA THR A 28 26.83 -13.49 -30.26
C THR A 28 25.96 -12.77 -31.30
N ARG A 29 24.92 -12.05 -30.85
CA ARG A 29 24.02 -11.33 -31.75
C ARG A 29 24.72 -10.16 -32.43
N PRO A 30 24.62 -10.02 -33.77
CA PRO A 30 25.17 -8.89 -34.51
C PRO A 30 24.59 -7.57 -34.01
N PHE A 31 25.44 -6.57 -33.85
CA PHE A 31 25.05 -5.24 -33.41
C PHE A 31 25.99 -4.17 -33.98
N ASP A 32 25.40 -3.11 -34.54
CA ASP A 32 26.15 -1.96 -35.01
C ASP A 32 25.83 -0.71 -34.19
N ILE A 33 26.74 -0.36 -33.29
CA ILE A 33 26.63 0.78 -32.37
C ILE A 33 26.42 2.13 -33.09
N ARG A 34 26.75 2.23 -34.37
CA ARG A 34 26.67 3.47 -35.15
C ARG A 34 25.28 3.70 -35.74
N THR A 35 24.53 2.64 -35.95
CA THR A 35 23.22 2.67 -36.63
C THR A 35 22.06 2.27 -35.76
N GLU A 36 22.28 1.43 -34.74
CA GLU A 36 21.25 0.97 -33.84
C GLU A 36 20.88 2.09 -32.81
N CYS A 37 19.63 2.49 -32.81
CA CYS A 37 19.16 3.62 -31.99
C CYS A 37 17.75 3.42 -31.44
N PHE A 38 17.31 4.35 -30.61
CA PHE A 38 15.92 4.59 -30.23
C PHE A 38 15.44 5.88 -30.87
N VAL A 39 14.20 5.88 -31.32
CA VAL A 39 13.48 7.04 -31.82
C VAL A 39 12.16 7.21 -31.07
N PRO A 40 11.62 8.44 -30.92
CA PRO A 40 10.31 8.67 -30.34
C PRO A 40 9.20 7.98 -31.13
N ASP A 41 8.17 7.50 -30.41
CA ASP A 41 6.95 6.93 -30.97
C ASP A 41 5.74 7.38 -30.15
N ASP A 42 4.65 7.74 -30.79
CA ASP A 42 3.45 8.27 -30.14
C ASP A 42 2.70 7.26 -29.26
N LYS A 43 2.92 5.96 -29.46
CA LYS A 43 2.23 4.88 -28.72
C LYS A 43 3.12 4.24 -27.67
N GLU A 44 4.38 3.99 -28.04
CA GLU A 44 5.35 3.24 -27.23
C GLU A 44 6.35 4.15 -26.51
N GLU A 45 6.20 5.47 -26.63
CA GLU A 45 7.14 6.51 -26.20
C GLU A 45 8.45 6.45 -27.00
N PHE A 46 9.10 5.30 -27.07
CA PHE A 46 10.32 5.03 -27.83
C PHE A 46 10.25 3.66 -28.45
N VAL A 47 10.79 3.55 -29.67
CA VAL A 47 10.96 2.27 -30.38
C VAL A 47 12.39 2.11 -30.87
N LYS A 48 12.85 0.88 -30.98
CA LYS A 48 14.13 0.54 -31.62
C LYS A 48 14.07 0.84 -33.11
N ALA A 49 15.15 1.40 -33.61
CA ALA A 49 15.29 1.72 -35.02
C ALA A 49 16.74 1.58 -35.48
N LYS A 50 16.91 1.54 -36.81
CA LYS A 50 18.21 1.54 -37.46
C LYS A 50 18.33 2.76 -38.35
N ILE A 51 19.39 3.54 -38.18
CA ILE A 51 19.66 4.76 -38.96
C ILE A 51 19.97 4.37 -40.41
N LEU A 52 19.25 5.00 -41.33
CA LEU A 52 19.45 4.88 -42.77
C LEU A 52 20.29 6.03 -43.34
N SER A 53 19.99 7.26 -42.92
CA SER A 53 20.71 8.44 -43.39
C SER A 53 20.67 9.58 -42.37
N ARG A 54 21.60 10.52 -42.50
CA ARG A 54 21.68 11.77 -41.71
C ARG A 54 21.86 12.92 -42.67
N GLU A 55 20.94 13.89 -42.65
CA GLU A 55 20.99 15.08 -43.48
C GLU A 55 20.37 16.27 -42.76
N GLY A 56 21.06 17.42 -42.79
CA GLY A 56 20.49 18.69 -42.34
C GLY A 56 20.00 18.75 -40.87
N GLY A 57 20.68 18.02 -39.96
CA GLY A 57 20.28 17.92 -38.56
C GLY A 57 19.05 17.01 -38.32
N LYS A 58 18.65 16.23 -39.32
CA LYS A 58 17.61 15.21 -39.27
C LYS A 58 18.19 13.83 -39.54
N VAL A 59 17.56 12.85 -38.92
CA VAL A 59 17.92 11.41 -39.08
C VAL A 59 16.72 10.67 -39.62
N THR A 60 16.93 9.92 -40.70
CA THR A 60 15.94 8.98 -41.20
C THR A 60 16.32 7.58 -40.72
N ALA A 61 15.39 6.93 -40.03
CA ALA A 61 15.59 5.61 -39.46
C ALA A 61 14.42 4.66 -39.80
N GLU A 62 14.72 3.38 -39.90
CA GLU A 62 13.72 2.32 -40.02
C GLU A 62 13.49 1.69 -38.65
N THR A 63 12.24 1.72 -38.19
CA THR A 63 11.85 1.11 -36.90
C THR A 63 11.79 -0.42 -37.02
N GLU A 64 11.83 -1.14 -35.93
CA GLU A 64 11.70 -2.59 -35.89
C GLU A 64 10.40 -3.11 -36.50
N ASN A 65 9.37 -2.27 -36.60
CA ASN A 65 8.10 -2.57 -37.26
C ASN A 65 8.11 -2.28 -38.78
N GLY A 66 9.28 -1.96 -39.36
CA GLY A 66 9.44 -1.67 -40.76
C GLY A 66 8.93 -0.28 -41.20
N LYS A 67 8.62 0.60 -40.28
CA LYS A 67 8.19 1.98 -40.57
C LYS A 67 9.41 2.90 -40.68
N THR A 68 9.50 3.64 -41.78
CA THR A 68 10.52 4.68 -41.93
C THR A 68 10.05 5.99 -41.28
N VAL A 69 10.87 6.56 -40.41
CA VAL A 69 10.59 7.82 -39.69
C VAL A 69 11.75 8.78 -39.86
N THR A 70 11.45 10.08 -39.88
CA THR A 70 12.45 11.15 -39.86
C THR A 70 12.27 12.00 -38.64
N VAL A 71 13.29 12.09 -37.81
CA VAL A 71 13.29 12.79 -36.53
C VAL A 71 14.48 13.75 -36.44
N LYS A 72 14.47 14.66 -35.49
CA LYS A 72 15.63 15.52 -35.22
C LYS A 72 16.77 14.69 -34.65
N GLU A 73 18.00 15.08 -34.93
CA GLU A 73 19.19 14.37 -34.47
C GLU A 73 19.30 14.29 -32.95
N ASP A 74 18.83 15.32 -32.24
CA ASP A 74 18.79 15.38 -30.77
C ASP A 74 17.77 14.44 -30.12
N GLN A 75 16.83 13.92 -30.92
CA GLN A 75 15.82 12.94 -30.48
C GLN A 75 16.26 11.48 -30.66
N VAL A 76 17.41 11.27 -31.31
CA VAL A 76 17.96 9.93 -31.56
C VAL A 76 18.93 9.54 -30.44
N LEU A 77 18.62 8.45 -29.74
CA LEU A 77 19.42 7.95 -28.64
C LEU A 77 19.98 6.57 -28.96
N GLN A 78 21.21 6.29 -28.55
CA GLN A 78 21.91 5.05 -28.88
C GLN A 78 21.36 3.88 -28.12
N GLN A 79 21.26 2.72 -28.79
CA GLN A 79 21.01 1.43 -28.13
C GLN A 79 22.27 0.90 -27.47
N ASN A 80 22.09 0.19 -26.37
CA ASN A 80 23.16 -0.61 -25.77
C ASN A 80 23.33 -1.93 -26.55
N PRO A 81 24.55 -2.48 -26.63
CA PRO A 81 24.78 -3.80 -27.21
C PRO A 81 23.93 -4.90 -26.57
N PRO A 82 23.56 -5.96 -27.32
CA PRO A 82 22.68 -7.04 -26.83
C PRO A 82 23.19 -7.79 -25.60
N LYS A 83 24.50 -7.75 -25.31
CA LYS A 83 25.06 -8.30 -24.07
C LYS A 83 24.45 -7.69 -22.79
N PHE A 84 23.90 -6.48 -22.91
CA PHE A 84 23.19 -5.75 -21.83
C PHE A 84 21.70 -6.01 -21.79
N ASP A 85 21.14 -6.81 -22.71
CA ASP A 85 19.70 -7.12 -22.70
C ASP A 85 19.32 -7.79 -21.40
N LYS A 86 18.21 -7.29 -20.78
CA LYS A 86 17.73 -7.71 -19.47
C LYS A 86 18.77 -7.57 -18.34
N ILE A 87 19.58 -6.52 -18.39
CA ILE A 87 20.63 -6.30 -17.37
C ILE A 87 20.01 -6.14 -15.98
N GLU A 88 20.69 -6.69 -14.98
CA GLU A 88 20.24 -6.68 -13.59
C GLU A 88 20.45 -5.34 -12.90
N ASP A 89 21.52 -4.62 -13.26
CA ASP A 89 21.80 -3.27 -12.75
C ASP A 89 21.96 -2.29 -13.92
N MET A 90 21.00 -1.38 -14.05
CA MET A 90 20.98 -0.40 -15.14
C MET A 90 22.09 0.64 -15.05
N ALA A 91 22.69 0.82 -13.86
CA ALA A 91 23.87 1.67 -13.70
C ALA A 91 25.10 1.15 -14.50
N MET A 92 25.08 -0.10 -14.90
CA MET A 92 26.15 -0.73 -15.71
C MET A 92 25.96 -0.54 -17.21
N LEU A 93 24.85 0.08 -17.67
CA LEU A 93 24.62 0.37 -19.09
C LEU A 93 25.66 1.37 -19.60
N THR A 94 26.14 1.16 -20.84
CA THR A 94 27.04 2.10 -21.50
C THR A 94 26.32 3.40 -21.84
N PHE A 95 25.09 3.28 -22.37
CA PHE A 95 24.22 4.42 -22.66
C PHE A 95 23.03 4.37 -21.72
N LEU A 96 23.09 5.23 -20.69
CA LEU A 96 22.05 5.35 -19.67
C LEU A 96 21.18 6.57 -19.97
N HIS A 97 19.99 6.35 -20.47
CA HIS A 97 18.99 7.35 -20.81
C HIS A 97 17.59 6.74 -20.71
N GLU A 98 16.57 7.55 -20.82
CA GLU A 98 15.18 7.14 -20.61
C GLU A 98 14.74 5.92 -21.45
N PRO A 99 14.91 5.90 -22.80
CA PRO A 99 14.53 4.73 -23.59
C PRO A 99 15.31 3.46 -23.22
N ALA A 100 16.59 3.54 -22.83
CA ALA A 100 17.34 2.38 -22.39
C ALA A 100 16.80 1.79 -21.09
N VAL A 101 16.45 2.65 -20.14
CA VAL A 101 15.81 2.24 -18.88
C VAL A 101 14.45 1.62 -19.13
N LEU A 102 13.60 2.30 -19.89
CA LEU A 102 12.25 1.82 -20.23
C LEU A 102 12.31 0.46 -20.96
N PHE A 103 13.15 0.34 -21.96
CA PHE A 103 13.35 -0.91 -22.71
C PHE A 103 13.79 -2.05 -21.78
N ASN A 104 14.80 -1.83 -20.94
CA ASN A 104 15.28 -2.85 -20.01
C ASN A 104 14.19 -3.30 -19.03
N LEU A 105 13.41 -2.37 -18.48
CA LEU A 105 12.31 -2.70 -17.60
C LEU A 105 11.19 -3.47 -18.31
N LYS A 106 10.84 -3.09 -19.56
CA LYS A 106 9.85 -3.81 -20.39
C LYS A 106 10.30 -5.24 -20.69
N GLU A 107 11.55 -5.45 -21.11
CA GLU A 107 12.11 -6.76 -21.41
C GLU A 107 12.18 -7.67 -20.18
N ARG A 108 12.60 -7.13 -19.05
CA ARG A 108 12.62 -7.87 -17.78
C ARG A 108 11.21 -8.21 -17.31
N TYR A 109 10.28 -7.26 -17.40
CA TYR A 109 8.88 -7.49 -17.04
C TYR A 109 8.19 -8.55 -17.92
N ALA A 110 8.47 -8.54 -19.23
CA ALA A 110 7.97 -9.56 -20.15
C ALA A 110 8.42 -10.99 -19.76
N ALA A 111 9.57 -11.11 -19.11
CA ALA A 111 10.08 -12.36 -18.54
C ALA A 111 9.70 -12.55 -17.06
N TRP A 112 8.80 -11.70 -16.51
CA TRP A 112 8.39 -11.70 -15.10
C TRP A 112 9.51 -11.45 -14.09
N MET A 113 10.61 -10.87 -14.54
CA MET A 113 11.72 -10.41 -13.69
C MET A 113 11.41 -8.99 -13.22
N ILE A 114 10.62 -8.89 -12.15
CA ILE A 114 10.02 -7.63 -11.68
C ILE A 114 10.96 -6.72 -10.89
N TYR A 115 12.09 -7.25 -10.42
CA TYR A 115 13.10 -6.50 -9.67
C TYR A 115 14.31 -6.19 -10.54
N THR A 116 14.74 -4.93 -10.55
CA THR A 116 15.90 -4.46 -11.32
C THR A 116 16.66 -3.42 -10.50
N TYR A 117 17.97 -3.52 -10.41
CA TYR A 117 18.75 -2.49 -9.76
C TYR A 117 19.03 -1.31 -10.69
N SER A 118 19.17 -0.13 -10.09
CA SER A 118 19.74 1.07 -10.71
C SER A 118 20.68 1.71 -9.70
N GLY A 119 21.92 1.29 -9.69
CA GLY A 119 22.88 1.64 -8.64
C GLY A 119 22.36 1.21 -7.26
N LEU A 120 22.18 2.12 -6.32
CA LEU A 120 21.67 1.81 -4.98
C LEU A 120 20.18 1.47 -4.94
N PHE A 121 19.41 1.87 -5.96
CA PHE A 121 17.98 1.68 -6.00
C PHE A 121 17.60 0.27 -6.46
N CYS A 122 16.53 -0.25 -5.90
CA CYS A 122 15.83 -1.44 -6.39
C CYS A 122 14.49 -1.00 -6.99
N VAL A 123 14.40 -1.05 -8.31
CA VAL A 123 13.18 -0.72 -9.05
C VAL A 123 12.30 -1.96 -9.09
N THR A 124 11.03 -1.82 -8.73
CA THR A 124 10.04 -2.88 -8.79
C THR A 124 8.90 -2.49 -9.71
N VAL A 125 8.58 -3.34 -10.66
CA VAL A 125 7.38 -3.19 -11.50
C VAL A 125 6.31 -4.15 -11.00
N ASN A 126 5.15 -3.62 -10.57
CA ASN A 126 4.07 -4.43 -9.99
C ASN A 126 3.49 -5.40 -11.05
N PRO A 127 3.54 -6.73 -10.83
CA PRO A 127 3.07 -7.71 -11.82
C PRO A 127 1.55 -7.90 -11.82
N TYR A 128 0.82 -7.35 -10.84
CA TYR A 128 -0.62 -7.57 -10.63
C TYR A 128 -1.03 -9.05 -10.61
N LYS A 129 -0.11 -9.93 -10.28
CA LYS A 129 -0.34 -11.36 -10.07
C LYS A 129 0.64 -11.93 -9.06
N TRP A 130 0.32 -13.10 -8.55
CA TRP A 130 1.26 -13.84 -7.71
C TRP A 130 2.41 -14.43 -8.54
N LEU A 131 3.64 -14.32 -8.02
CA LEU A 131 4.83 -14.95 -8.55
C LEU A 131 5.49 -15.82 -7.48
N PRO A 132 6.04 -16.99 -7.83
CA PRO A 132 6.65 -17.91 -6.87
C PRO A 132 8.07 -17.50 -6.46
N VAL A 133 8.25 -16.23 -6.07
CA VAL A 133 9.58 -15.65 -5.75
C VAL A 133 9.72 -15.23 -4.27
N TYR A 134 8.77 -15.64 -3.43
CA TYR A 134 8.70 -15.22 -2.01
C TYR A 134 8.62 -16.37 -1.02
N ASN A 135 8.80 -17.61 -1.47
CA ASN A 135 8.73 -18.78 -0.59
C ASN A 135 9.98 -18.91 0.30
N ALA A 136 9.92 -19.84 1.26
CA ALA A 136 10.99 -20.04 2.24
C ALA A 136 12.35 -20.42 1.62
N GLU A 137 12.34 -21.14 0.49
CA GLU A 137 13.55 -21.50 -0.26
C GLU A 137 14.25 -20.26 -0.80
N VAL A 138 13.48 -19.33 -1.35
CA VAL A 138 14.02 -18.06 -1.87
C VAL A 138 14.56 -17.19 -0.74
N VAL A 139 13.87 -17.09 0.41
CA VAL A 139 14.37 -16.42 1.60
C VAL A 139 15.74 -17.01 2.01
N ALA A 140 15.82 -18.33 2.11
CA ALA A 140 17.08 -19.02 2.49
C ALA A 140 18.20 -18.78 1.47
N ALA A 141 17.86 -18.73 0.17
CA ALA A 141 18.83 -18.52 -0.90
C ALA A 141 19.44 -17.10 -0.90
N TYR A 142 18.73 -16.09 -0.39
CA TYR A 142 19.27 -14.72 -0.26
C TYR A 142 20.07 -14.49 1.01
N ARG A 143 19.87 -15.30 2.05
CA ARG A 143 20.48 -15.09 3.36
C ARG A 143 21.99 -15.08 3.29
N GLY A 144 22.61 -14.00 3.76
CA GLY A 144 24.08 -13.83 3.85
C GLY A 144 24.79 -13.61 2.51
N LYS A 145 24.04 -13.48 1.39
CA LYS A 145 24.62 -13.19 0.08
C LYS A 145 24.75 -11.68 -0.12
N LYS A 146 25.89 -11.27 -0.67
CA LYS A 146 26.10 -9.89 -1.10
C LYS A 146 25.18 -9.59 -2.29
N ARG A 147 24.86 -8.32 -2.48
CA ARG A 147 24.04 -7.84 -3.59
C ARG A 147 24.54 -8.29 -4.97
N SER A 148 25.85 -8.37 -5.17
CA SER A 148 26.49 -8.84 -6.41
C SER A 148 26.42 -10.36 -6.60
N GLU A 149 26.12 -11.11 -5.55
CA GLU A 149 26.12 -12.58 -5.53
C GLU A 149 24.74 -13.19 -5.76
N ALA A 150 23.69 -12.38 -5.91
CA ALA A 150 22.31 -12.81 -6.09
C ALA A 150 21.56 -11.92 -7.09
N PRO A 151 20.51 -12.41 -7.74
CA PRO A 151 19.67 -11.59 -8.63
C PRO A 151 18.99 -10.44 -7.86
N PRO A 152 18.61 -9.35 -8.54
CA PRO A 152 17.85 -8.28 -7.92
C PRO A 152 16.57 -8.80 -7.25
N HIS A 153 16.39 -8.45 -5.97
CA HIS A 153 15.20 -8.81 -5.20
C HIS A 153 15.08 -7.94 -3.96
N ILE A 154 13.86 -7.72 -3.48
CA ILE A 154 13.62 -7.02 -2.22
C ILE A 154 14.23 -7.76 -1.01
N PHE A 155 14.36 -9.09 -1.07
CA PHE A 155 15.01 -9.87 -0.02
C PHE A 155 16.50 -9.59 0.06
N SER A 156 17.17 -9.35 -1.08
CA SER A 156 18.59 -8.93 -1.08
C SER A 156 18.77 -7.57 -0.40
N ILE A 157 17.88 -6.62 -0.66
CA ILE A 157 17.88 -5.30 0.02
C ILE A 157 17.69 -5.48 1.52
N SER A 158 16.74 -6.32 1.92
CA SER A 158 16.45 -6.62 3.33
C SER A 158 17.64 -7.28 4.03
N ASP A 159 18.23 -8.29 3.40
CA ASP A 159 19.39 -9.00 3.99
C ASP A 159 20.61 -8.09 4.12
N ASN A 160 20.92 -7.28 3.11
CA ASN A 160 22.03 -6.35 3.18
C ASN A 160 21.83 -5.33 4.30
N ALA A 161 20.63 -4.77 4.47
CA ALA A 161 20.33 -3.89 5.59
C ALA A 161 20.53 -4.61 6.94
N TYR A 162 20.05 -5.85 7.05
CA TYR A 162 20.22 -6.67 8.24
C TYR A 162 21.71 -6.94 8.54
N GLN A 163 22.50 -7.33 7.55
CA GLN A 163 23.93 -7.60 7.71
C GLN A 163 24.71 -6.34 8.10
N TYR A 164 24.45 -5.19 7.48
CA TYR A 164 25.07 -3.91 7.86
C TYR A 164 24.72 -3.51 9.29
N MET A 165 23.47 -3.68 9.69
CA MET A 165 23.06 -3.44 11.08
C MET A 165 23.88 -4.29 12.07
N LEU A 166 24.09 -5.57 11.77
CA LEU A 166 24.85 -6.48 12.64
C LEU A 166 26.34 -6.16 12.65
N THR A 167 26.92 -5.79 11.52
CA THR A 167 28.35 -5.54 11.35
C THR A 167 28.75 -4.16 11.86
N ASP A 168 28.02 -3.14 11.39
CA ASP A 168 28.40 -1.74 11.64
C ASP A 168 27.75 -1.19 12.91
N ARG A 169 26.79 -1.92 13.49
CA ARG A 169 26.03 -1.53 14.68
C ARG A 169 25.26 -0.22 14.51
N GLU A 170 24.84 0.08 13.30
CA GLU A 170 24.07 1.26 12.94
C GLU A 170 22.67 0.87 12.46
N ASN A 171 21.69 1.71 12.80
CA ASN A 171 20.33 1.54 12.28
C ASN A 171 20.32 1.69 10.76
N GLN A 172 19.53 0.84 10.11
CA GLN A 172 19.32 0.86 8.67
C GLN A 172 17.90 1.30 8.35
N SER A 173 17.71 1.92 7.19
CA SER A 173 16.38 2.32 6.72
C SER A 173 16.15 1.88 5.28
N ILE A 174 14.91 1.43 5.01
CA ILE A 174 14.44 1.07 3.68
C ILE A 174 13.27 1.99 3.35
N LEU A 175 13.45 2.87 2.37
CA LEU A 175 12.40 3.74 1.88
C LEU A 175 11.75 3.12 0.64
N ILE A 176 10.44 2.94 0.66
CA ILE A 176 9.66 2.44 -0.46
C ILE A 176 8.76 3.56 -0.97
N THR A 177 8.96 3.98 -2.21
CA THR A 177 8.23 5.07 -2.87
C THR A 177 7.65 4.62 -4.20
N GLY A 178 6.66 5.34 -4.70
CA GLY A 178 6.01 5.05 -5.98
C GLY A 178 4.57 5.57 -6.00
N GLU A 179 3.95 5.55 -7.17
CA GLU A 179 2.55 5.95 -7.36
C GLU A 179 1.56 4.99 -6.68
N SER A 180 0.28 5.36 -6.64
CA SER A 180 -0.78 4.47 -6.19
C SER A 180 -0.86 3.24 -7.10
N GLY A 181 -0.91 2.03 -6.52
CA GLY A 181 -0.90 0.77 -7.28
C GLY A 181 0.49 0.26 -7.67
N ALA A 182 1.57 0.99 -7.41
CA ALA A 182 2.94 0.57 -7.74
C ALA A 182 3.47 -0.62 -6.93
N GLY A 183 2.75 -1.08 -5.89
CA GLY A 183 3.15 -2.22 -5.07
C GLY A 183 3.92 -1.87 -3.79
N LYS A 184 3.87 -0.60 -3.32
CA LYS A 184 4.56 -0.18 -2.08
C LYS A 184 4.23 -1.04 -0.87
N THR A 185 2.95 -1.21 -0.58
CA THR A 185 2.47 -2.01 0.56
C THR A 185 2.88 -3.48 0.44
N VAL A 186 2.82 -4.04 -0.77
CA VAL A 186 3.23 -5.43 -1.03
C VAL A 186 4.72 -5.60 -0.73
N ASN A 187 5.57 -4.72 -1.24
CA ASN A 187 7.01 -4.80 -0.98
C ASN A 187 7.36 -4.57 0.49
N THR A 188 6.64 -3.68 1.20
CA THR A 188 6.79 -3.53 2.66
C THR A 188 6.47 -4.83 3.39
N LYS A 189 5.37 -5.52 3.03
CA LYS A 189 5.04 -6.84 3.57
C LYS A 189 6.13 -7.87 3.30
N ARG A 190 6.80 -7.83 2.15
CA ARG A 190 7.90 -8.75 1.80
C ARG A 190 9.16 -8.48 2.61
N VAL A 191 9.47 -7.21 2.88
CA VAL A 191 10.57 -6.85 3.81
C VAL A 191 10.31 -7.42 5.21
N ILE A 192 9.10 -7.22 5.73
CA ILE A 192 8.70 -7.74 7.04
C ILE A 192 8.75 -9.27 7.05
N GLN A 193 8.20 -9.92 6.03
CA GLN A 193 8.25 -11.38 5.86
C GLN A 193 9.69 -11.91 5.90
N TYR A 194 10.61 -11.21 5.22
CA TYR A 194 12.03 -11.60 5.22
C TYR A 194 12.60 -11.57 6.63
N PHE A 195 12.44 -10.47 7.37
CA PHE A 195 12.95 -10.35 8.73
C PHE A 195 12.32 -11.36 9.70
N ALA A 196 11.02 -11.58 9.59
CA ALA A 196 10.32 -12.61 10.36
C ALA A 196 10.88 -14.01 10.07
N SER A 197 11.14 -14.33 8.80
CA SER A 197 11.66 -15.64 8.39
C SER A 197 13.09 -15.89 8.88
N ILE A 198 13.97 -14.89 8.82
CA ILE A 198 15.37 -15.06 9.29
C ILE A 198 15.44 -15.14 10.81
N ALA A 199 14.57 -14.45 11.54
CA ALA A 199 14.49 -14.54 13.00
C ALA A 199 14.06 -15.94 13.45
N ALA A 200 13.06 -16.54 12.81
CA ALA A 200 12.56 -17.89 13.11
C ALA A 200 13.59 -19.01 12.87
N ILE A 201 14.53 -18.82 11.92
CA ILE A 201 15.59 -19.82 11.65
C ILE A 201 16.58 -19.92 12.83
N GLY A 202 16.75 -18.83 13.62
CA GLY A 202 17.61 -18.84 14.81
C GLY A 202 17.05 -19.60 16.00
N ASP A 203 15.77 -19.96 16.01
CA ASP A 203 15.04 -20.48 17.17
C ASP A 203 14.65 -21.96 17.08
N ARG A 204 15.14 -22.72 16.09
CA ARG A 204 14.84 -24.15 15.93
C ARG A 204 15.26 -25.05 17.10
N GLY A 205 15.77 -24.48 18.21
CA GLY A 205 16.26 -25.20 19.40
C GLY A 205 15.36 -25.15 20.64
N LYS A 206 14.33 -24.30 20.71
CA LYS A 206 13.44 -24.23 21.88
C LYS A 206 11.99 -24.13 21.44
N LYS A 207 11.27 -25.25 21.53
CA LYS A 207 9.81 -25.22 21.65
C LYS A 207 9.47 -24.72 23.05
N ASP A 208 9.28 -23.44 23.21
CA ASP A 208 8.61 -22.92 24.39
C ASP A 208 7.11 -23.18 24.24
N ASN A 209 6.60 -24.10 25.06
CA ASN A 209 5.19 -24.33 25.32
C ASN A 209 4.62 -23.09 26.04
N ALA A 210 4.30 -22.04 25.30
CA ALA A 210 3.47 -20.96 25.81
C ALA A 210 2.14 -21.01 25.08
N SER A 211 1.16 -21.66 25.70
CA SER A 211 -0.24 -21.61 25.34
C SER A 211 -0.82 -20.23 25.67
N THR A 212 -0.56 -19.25 24.83
CA THR A 212 -1.34 -18.03 24.77
C THR A 212 -1.91 -17.91 23.37
N ASN A 213 -3.19 -17.53 23.24
CA ASN A 213 -3.90 -17.29 21.98
C ASN A 213 -3.29 -16.14 21.13
N LYS A 214 -2.14 -15.61 21.54
CA LYS A 214 -1.37 -14.61 20.81
C LYS A 214 -0.40 -15.32 19.89
N GLY A 215 -0.46 -15.04 18.58
CA GLY A 215 0.53 -15.47 17.62
C GLY A 215 1.96 -15.04 18.01
N THR A 216 2.97 -15.59 17.32
CA THR A 216 4.36 -15.13 17.48
C THR A 216 4.48 -13.64 17.17
N LEU A 217 5.59 -13.00 17.58
CA LEU A 217 5.85 -11.59 17.25
C LEU A 217 5.83 -11.38 15.72
N GLU A 218 6.35 -12.34 14.98
CA GLU A 218 6.35 -12.34 13.52
C GLU A 218 4.93 -12.38 12.95
N ASP A 219 4.06 -13.24 13.52
CA ASP A 219 2.65 -13.30 13.15
C ASP A 219 1.95 -11.97 13.42
N GLN A 220 2.21 -11.35 14.57
CA GLN A 220 1.64 -10.06 14.96
C GLN A 220 2.03 -8.93 13.99
N ILE A 221 3.30 -8.87 13.56
CA ILE A 221 3.78 -7.88 12.60
C ILE A 221 3.08 -8.04 11.24
N ILE A 222 2.90 -9.29 10.77
CA ILE A 222 2.23 -9.57 9.51
C ILE A 222 0.73 -9.29 9.62
N GLN A 223 0.09 -9.71 10.71
CA GLN A 223 -1.34 -9.57 10.94
C GLN A 223 -1.79 -8.14 11.29
N ALA A 224 -0.87 -7.23 11.60
CA ALA A 224 -1.22 -5.81 11.72
C ALA A 224 -1.76 -5.21 10.41
N ASN A 225 -1.40 -5.77 9.24
CA ASN A 225 -1.80 -5.21 7.96
C ASN A 225 -3.31 -5.29 7.68
N PRO A 226 -4.03 -6.43 7.84
CA PRO A 226 -5.46 -6.47 7.62
C PRO A 226 -6.23 -5.44 8.46
N ALA A 227 -5.89 -5.28 9.74
CA ALA A 227 -6.52 -4.28 10.61
C ALA A 227 -6.25 -2.84 10.11
N LEU A 228 -4.99 -2.51 9.79
CA LEU A 228 -4.65 -1.19 9.25
C LEU A 228 -5.29 -0.92 7.88
N GLU A 229 -5.39 -1.93 7.02
CA GLU A 229 -6.02 -1.81 5.70
C GLU A 229 -7.53 -1.61 5.81
N ALA A 230 -8.20 -2.31 6.71
CA ALA A 230 -9.64 -2.14 6.94
C ALA A 230 -10.00 -0.69 7.27
N PHE A 231 -9.22 -0.03 8.14
CA PHE A 231 -9.49 1.31 8.62
C PHE A 231 -8.75 2.42 7.87
N GLY A 232 -7.70 2.11 7.12
CA GLY A 232 -6.85 3.10 6.46
C GLY A 232 -6.78 2.99 4.94
N ASN A 233 -7.36 1.94 4.33
CA ASN A 233 -7.39 1.76 2.88
C ASN A 233 -8.82 1.93 2.34
N ALA A 234 -8.88 2.35 1.08
CA ALA A 234 -10.14 2.53 0.37
C ALA A 234 -9.98 2.29 -1.14
N LYS A 235 -11.11 2.04 -1.83
CA LYS A 235 -11.13 2.08 -3.29
C LYS A 235 -10.99 3.53 -3.75
N THR A 236 -10.04 3.73 -4.66
CA THR A 236 -9.85 4.96 -5.43
C THR A 236 -9.99 4.68 -6.92
N VAL A 237 -10.03 5.72 -7.75
CA VAL A 237 -10.08 5.59 -9.22
C VAL A 237 -8.96 4.72 -9.77
N ARG A 238 -7.76 4.76 -9.15
CA ARG A 238 -6.55 4.07 -9.64
C ARG A 238 -6.28 2.72 -8.98
N ASN A 239 -6.85 2.45 -7.81
CA ASN A 239 -6.52 1.26 -7.03
C ASN A 239 -7.66 0.90 -6.08
N ASP A 240 -8.14 -0.33 -6.16
CA ASP A 240 -9.23 -0.83 -5.33
C ASP A 240 -8.85 -0.95 -3.85
N ASN A 241 -7.56 -1.05 -3.52
CA ASN A 241 -7.05 -1.14 -2.14
C ASN A 241 -5.92 -0.11 -1.90
N SER A 242 -6.24 1.16 -2.05
CA SER A 242 -5.29 2.27 -1.87
C SER A 242 -5.12 2.63 -0.41
N SER A 243 -3.89 2.62 0.10
CA SER A 243 -3.57 3.15 1.44
C SER A 243 -3.73 4.66 1.47
N ARG A 244 -4.58 5.14 2.40
CA ARG A 244 -4.92 6.56 2.56
C ARG A 244 -4.20 7.19 3.76
N PHE A 245 -3.08 6.61 4.17
CA PHE A 245 -2.23 7.07 5.27
C PHE A 245 -0.78 6.72 4.99
N GLY A 246 0.13 7.41 5.64
CA GLY A 246 1.53 7.04 5.70
C GLY A 246 1.79 6.08 6.85
N LYS A 247 2.76 5.19 6.68
CA LYS A 247 3.15 4.20 7.68
C LYS A 247 4.67 4.16 7.82
N PHE A 248 5.13 4.21 9.06
CA PHE A 248 6.53 4.00 9.43
C PHE A 248 6.63 2.82 10.38
N ILE A 249 7.45 1.85 10.02
CA ILE A 249 7.62 0.62 10.80
C ILE A 249 9.06 0.58 11.30
N ARG A 250 9.22 0.46 12.62
CA ARG A 250 10.51 0.16 13.26
C ARG A 250 10.51 -1.30 13.66
N ILE A 251 11.57 -1.99 13.29
CA ILE A 251 11.79 -3.39 13.67
C ILE A 251 13.06 -3.43 14.51
N HIS A 252 12.94 -3.87 15.75
CA HIS A 252 14.01 -3.88 16.72
C HIS A 252 14.66 -5.26 16.81
N PHE A 253 15.97 -5.29 16.69
CA PHE A 253 16.75 -6.51 16.84
C PHE A 253 17.64 -6.43 18.09
N GLY A 254 17.74 -7.53 18.81
CA GLY A 254 18.68 -7.66 19.92
C GLY A 254 20.14 -7.76 19.45
N ALA A 255 21.06 -7.71 20.38
CA ALA A 255 22.51 -7.75 20.11
C ALA A 255 22.97 -8.98 19.31
N THR A 256 22.22 -10.08 19.36
CA THR A 256 22.48 -11.32 18.63
C THR A 256 21.78 -11.37 17.26
N GLY A 257 21.11 -10.30 16.84
CA GLY A 257 20.33 -10.26 15.61
C GLY A 257 18.94 -10.92 15.69
N LYS A 258 18.49 -11.30 16.90
CA LYS A 258 17.11 -11.81 17.08
C LYS A 258 16.13 -10.67 17.05
N LEU A 259 14.96 -10.91 16.44
CA LEU A 259 13.84 -9.99 16.47
C LEU A 259 13.34 -9.84 17.91
N ALA A 260 13.28 -8.60 18.40
CA ALA A 260 12.90 -8.30 19.79
C ALA A 260 11.52 -7.65 19.89
N SER A 261 11.23 -6.68 19.03
CA SER A 261 9.93 -5.98 18.98
C SER A 261 9.75 -5.27 17.65
N ALA A 262 8.56 -4.72 17.42
CA ALA A 262 8.28 -3.82 16.32
C ALA A 262 7.28 -2.74 16.75
N ASP A 263 7.42 -1.55 16.16
CA ASP A 263 6.50 -0.43 16.32
C ASP A 263 5.97 0.01 14.95
N ILE A 264 4.72 0.37 14.89
CA ILE A 264 4.08 0.94 13.70
C ILE A 264 3.53 2.32 14.06
N GLU A 265 4.04 3.34 13.40
CA GLU A 265 3.49 4.69 13.46
C GLU A 265 2.70 4.99 12.18
N THR A 266 1.52 5.57 12.35
CA THR A 266 0.67 6.01 11.24
C THR A 266 0.58 7.53 11.23
N TYR A 267 0.47 8.12 10.04
CA TYR A 267 0.40 9.56 9.88
C TYR A 267 -0.37 9.96 8.61
N LEU A 268 -0.88 11.19 8.60
CA LEU A 268 -1.56 11.80 7.44
C LEU A 268 -2.75 10.98 6.92
N LEU A 269 -3.58 10.42 7.81
CA LEU A 269 -4.82 9.78 7.39
C LEU A 269 -5.70 10.78 6.62
N GLU A 270 -6.21 10.37 5.46
CA GLU A 270 -7.16 11.15 4.64
C GLU A 270 -8.53 11.23 5.32
N LYS A 271 -8.66 12.08 6.35
CA LYS A 271 -9.87 12.21 7.18
C LYS A 271 -11.10 12.64 6.41
N SER A 272 -10.94 13.39 5.31
CA SER A 272 -12.04 13.85 4.47
C SER A 272 -12.89 12.70 3.90
N ARG A 273 -12.27 11.55 3.64
CA ARG A 273 -12.93 10.36 3.11
C ARG A 273 -13.99 9.78 4.05
N VAL A 274 -13.86 9.98 5.35
CA VAL A 274 -14.83 9.50 6.34
C VAL A 274 -16.25 10.02 6.05
N ILE A 275 -16.36 11.24 5.51
CA ILE A 275 -17.64 11.92 5.29
C ILE A 275 -17.93 12.26 3.83
N PHE A 276 -16.97 12.04 2.93
CA PHE A 276 -17.10 12.39 1.52
C PHE A 276 -16.34 11.43 0.61
N GLN A 277 -17.00 10.97 -0.47
CA GLN A 277 -16.39 10.15 -1.51
C GLN A 277 -16.80 10.67 -2.90
N LEU A 278 -15.88 10.52 -3.87
CA LEU A 278 -16.20 10.68 -5.28
C LEU A 278 -17.05 9.50 -5.79
N LYS A 279 -17.77 9.68 -6.89
CA LYS A 279 -18.69 8.65 -7.45
C LYS A 279 -18.02 7.31 -7.77
N ALA A 280 -16.75 7.33 -8.21
CA ALA A 280 -15.97 6.12 -8.54
C ALA A 280 -15.14 5.58 -7.38
N GLU A 281 -15.28 6.14 -6.20
CA GLU A 281 -14.55 5.78 -5.00
C GLU A 281 -15.49 5.34 -3.88
N ARG A 282 -14.95 4.69 -2.86
CA ARG A 282 -15.73 4.38 -1.66
C ARG A 282 -15.06 4.87 -0.37
N ASN A 283 -15.78 4.84 0.73
CA ASN A 283 -15.24 5.10 2.06
C ASN A 283 -14.24 4.00 2.46
N TYR A 284 -13.69 4.06 3.65
CA TYR A 284 -12.80 3.04 4.22
C TYR A 284 -13.46 1.67 4.21
N HIS A 285 -12.69 0.64 3.96
CA HIS A 285 -13.18 -0.73 3.78
C HIS A 285 -14.00 -1.23 4.97
N ILE A 286 -13.61 -0.86 6.20
CA ILE A 286 -14.25 -1.35 7.42
C ILE A 286 -15.77 -1.12 7.44
N PHE A 287 -16.28 -0.02 6.91
CA PHE A 287 -17.71 0.24 6.87
C PHE A 287 -18.45 -0.83 6.07
N TYR A 288 -17.94 -1.19 4.89
CA TYR A 288 -18.53 -2.20 4.01
C TYR A 288 -18.31 -3.61 4.51
N GLN A 289 -17.18 -3.88 5.18
CA GLN A 289 -16.92 -5.14 5.87
C GLN A 289 -17.98 -5.40 6.94
N ILE A 290 -18.27 -4.42 7.80
CA ILE A 290 -19.31 -4.52 8.83
C ILE A 290 -20.67 -4.76 8.18
N LEU A 291 -21.01 -3.98 7.13
CA LEU A 291 -22.29 -4.05 6.45
C LEU A 291 -22.46 -5.29 5.54
N SER A 292 -21.42 -6.11 5.36
CA SER A 292 -21.47 -7.36 4.58
C SER A 292 -22.39 -8.43 5.17
N ASN A 293 -22.82 -8.25 6.41
CA ASN A 293 -23.64 -9.21 7.17
C ASN A 293 -22.96 -10.57 7.43
N LYS A 294 -21.64 -10.66 7.32
CA LYS A 294 -20.88 -11.88 7.66
C LYS A 294 -20.96 -12.20 9.15
N LYS A 295 -21.06 -11.16 9.99
CA LYS A 295 -21.24 -11.25 11.45
C LYS A 295 -22.50 -10.46 11.84
N PRO A 296 -23.70 -11.11 11.78
CA PRO A 296 -24.97 -10.43 12.07
C PRO A 296 -25.01 -9.82 13.48
N GLU A 297 -24.31 -10.41 14.44
CA GLU A 297 -24.17 -9.87 15.81
C GLU A 297 -23.54 -8.47 15.86
N LEU A 298 -22.68 -8.12 14.89
CA LEU A 298 -22.15 -6.77 14.77
C LEU A 298 -23.23 -5.76 14.36
N LEU A 299 -24.09 -6.13 13.42
CA LEU A 299 -25.18 -5.26 12.99
C LEU A 299 -26.11 -4.93 14.16
N ASP A 300 -26.49 -5.94 14.94
CA ASP A 300 -27.32 -5.76 16.12
C ASP A 300 -26.64 -4.88 17.18
N MET A 301 -25.37 -5.17 17.47
CA MET A 301 -24.58 -4.39 18.44
C MET A 301 -24.42 -2.93 18.03
N LEU A 302 -24.29 -2.65 16.74
CA LEU A 302 -24.06 -1.32 16.18
C LEU A 302 -25.37 -0.58 15.82
N LEU A 303 -26.51 -1.24 15.98
CA LEU A 303 -27.83 -0.71 15.64
C LEU A 303 -27.93 -0.30 14.16
N VAL A 304 -27.27 -1.06 13.27
CA VAL A 304 -27.23 -0.80 11.82
C VAL A 304 -27.90 -1.90 11.02
N THR A 305 -28.40 -1.54 9.85
CA THR A 305 -28.85 -2.48 8.82
C THR A 305 -27.66 -2.99 8.01
N ASN A 306 -27.87 -3.97 7.15
CA ASN A 306 -26.84 -4.46 6.23
C ASN A 306 -26.82 -3.73 4.88
N ASN A 307 -27.58 -2.65 4.73
CA ASN A 307 -27.65 -1.88 3.49
C ASN A 307 -26.81 -0.60 3.57
N PRO A 308 -25.70 -0.48 2.84
CA PRO A 308 -24.88 0.73 2.84
C PRO A 308 -25.62 2.01 2.45
N TYR A 309 -26.68 1.89 1.62
CA TYR A 309 -27.47 3.04 1.18
C TYR A 309 -28.32 3.67 2.29
N ASP A 310 -28.46 2.98 3.42
CA ASP A 310 -29.11 3.55 4.60
C ASP A 310 -28.24 4.58 5.34
N TYR A 311 -26.97 4.75 4.94
CA TYR A 311 -25.98 5.59 5.65
C TYR A 311 -25.32 6.60 4.72
N ALA A 312 -25.61 7.89 4.94
CA ALA A 312 -25.17 8.98 4.07
C ALA A 312 -23.64 9.11 3.93
N PHE A 313 -22.88 8.79 4.96
CA PHE A 313 -21.40 8.91 4.92
C PHE A 313 -20.71 7.79 4.14
N VAL A 314 -21.39 6.71 3.81
CA VAL A 314 -20.76 5.54 3.12
C VAL A 314 -21.36 5.22 1.76
N SER A 315 -22.36 5.99 1.31
CA SER A 315 -23.13 5.72 0.09
C SER A 315 -23.05 6.80 -0.99
N GLN A 316 -22.04 7.67 -0.93
CA GLN A 316 -21.90 8.77 -1.91
C GLN A 316 -21.25 8.31 -3.22
N GLY A 317 -20.49 7.22 -3.19
CA GLY A 317 -19.83 6.63 -4.35
C GLY A 317 -20.15 5.14 -4.50
N GLU A 318 -19.13 4.36 -4.87
CA GLU A 318 -19.23 2.91 -4.97
C GLU A 318 -19.43 2.28 -3.58
N VAL A 319 -20.30 1.27 -3.49
CA VAL A 319 -20.53 0.52 -2.24
C VAL A 319 -19.98 -0.91 -2.31
N SER A 320 -19.66 -1.39 -3.50
CA SER A 320 -19.08 -2.71 -3.75
C SER A 320 -17.90 -2.62 -4.71
N VAL A 321 -16.97 -3.54 -4.60
CA VAL A 321 -15.78 -3.63 -5.47
C VAL A 321 -15.66 -5.07 -5.93
N ALA A 322 -15.64 -5.31 -7.24
CA ALA A 322 -15.62 -6.67 -7.80
C ALA A 322 -14.40 -7.50 -7.40
N SER A 323 -13.28 -6.85 -7.12
CA SER A 323 -12.01 -7.48 -6.71
C SER A 323 -11.89 -7.71 -5.20
N ILE A 324 -12.88 -7.28 -4.39
CA ILE A 324 -12.83 -7.36 -2.91
C ILE A 324 -14.08 -8.08 -2.41
N ASP A 325 -13.88 -9.13 -1.63
CA ASP A 325 -14.94 -9.77 -0.84
C ASP A 325 -14.95 -9.20 0.59
N ASP A 326 -15.81 -8.22 0.82
CA ASP A 326 -15.91 -7.54 2.13
C ASP A 326 -16.28 -8.51 3.28
N SER A 327 -16.93 -9.62 2.98
CA SER A 327 -17.28 -10.66 3.97
C SER A 327 -16.04 -11.41 4.44
N GLU A 328 -15.19 -11.84 3.52
CA GLU A 328 -13.94 -12.53 3.86
C GLU A 328 -12.93 -11.55 4.49
N GLU A 329 -12.89 -10.32 4.01
CA GLU A 329 -12.03 -9.27 4.60
C GLU A 329 -12.44 -8.92 6.05
N LEU A 330 -13.73 -8.96 6.40
CA LEU A 330 -14.16 -8.80 7.80
C LEU A 330 -13.57 -9.89 8.69
N MET A 331 -13.57 -11.13 8.22
CA MET A 331 -13.03 -12.26 9.00
C MET A 331 -11.51 -12.10 9.20
N ALA A 332 -10.81 -11.63 8.17
CA ALA A 332 -9.38 -11.34 8.26
C ALA A 332 -9.09 -10.20 9.25
N THR A 333 -9.88 -9.13 9.21
CA THR A 333 -9.78 -8.00 10.15
C THR A 333 -10.04 -8.42 11.59
N ASP A 334 -11.11 -9.18 11.81
CA ASP A 334 -11.48 -9.65 13.15
C ASP A 334 -10.43 -10.60 13.75
N SER A 335 -9.92 -11.51 12.92
CA SER A 335 -8.81 -12.40 13.28
C SER A 335 -7.52 -11.63 13.57
N ALA A 336 -7.23 -10.59 12.81
CA ALA A 336 -6.07 -9.74 13.03
C ALA A 336 -6.09 -9.09 14.43
N PHE A 337 -7.24 -8.62 14.88
CA PHE A 337 -7.38 -8.08 16.24
C PHE A 337 -7.07 -9.14 17.31
N ASP A 338 -7.51 -10.38 17.13
CA ASP A 338 -7.24 -11.47 18.07
C ASP A 338 -5.74 -11.79 18.14
N VAL A 339 -5.06 -11.89 17.00
CA VAL A 339 -3.61 -12.15 16.92
C VAL A 339 -2.81 -10.99 17.52
N LEU A 340 -3.25 -9.74 17.33
CA LEU A 340 -2.64 -8.55 17.93
C LEU A 340 -2.90 -8.45 19.43
N GLY A 341 -3.81 -9.27 19.96
CA GLY A 341 -4.10 -9.36 21.39
C GLY A 341 -5.07 -8.31 21.89
N PHE A 342 -5.94 -7.78 21.04
CA PHE A 342 -7.06 -6.96 21.44
C PHE A 342 -8.01 -7.76 22.34
N THR A 343 -8.48 -7.14 23.40
CA THR A 343 -9.54 -7.73 24.23
C THR A 343 -10.89 -7.68 23.51
N PRO A 344 -11.86 -8.54 23.88
CA PRO A 344 -13.22 -8.44 23.32
C PRO A 344 -13.85 -7.06 23.50
N GLU A 345 -13.58 -6.38 24.62
CA GLU A 345 -14.06 -5.03 24.93
C GLU A 345 -13.44 -3.99 24.00
N GLU A 346 -12.13 -4.07 23.73
CA GLU A 346 -11.43 -3.18 22.81
C GLU A 346 -11.93 -3.37 21.37
N LYS A 347 -12.09 -4.62 20.91
CA LYS A 347 -12.70 -4.90 19.60
C LYS A 347 -14.10 -4.32 19.50
N ALA A 348 -14.95 -4.57 20.49
CA ALA A 348 -16.30 -4.04 20.53
C ALA A 348 -16.30 -2.50 20.54
N GLY A 349 -15.38 -1.87 21.25
CA GLY A 349 -15.21 -0.42 21.29
C GLY A 349 -14.88 0.17 19.93
N VAL A 350 -13.93 -0.43 19.20
CA VAL A 350 -13.55 -0.01 17.83
C VAL A 350 -14.74 -0.13 16.88
N TYR A 351 -15.45 -1.25 16.89
CA TYR A 351 -16.64 -1.42 16.06
C TYR A 351 -17.76 -0.43 16.45
N LYS A 352 -18.00 -0.19 17.76
CA LYS A 352 -19.00 0.77 18.21
C LYS A 352 -18.72 2.20 17.75
N LEU A 353 -17.46 2.65 17.80
CA LEU A 353 -17.08 3.96 17.29
C LEU A 353 -17.30 4.05 15.77
N THR A 354 -17.02 2.98 15.02
CA THR A 354 -17.27 2.91 13.57
C THR A 354 -18.76 3.00 13.27
N GLY A 355 -19.60 2.28 14.03
CA GLY A 355 -21.06 2.34 13.92
C GLY A 355 -21.63 3.72 14.26
N ALA A 356 -21.10 4.36 15.30
CA ALA A 356 -21.49 5.71 15.69
C ALA A 356 -21.29 6.73 14.57
N ILE A 357 -20.18 6.61 13.82
CA ILE A 357 -19.89 7.47 12.68
C ILE A 357 -20.92 7.30 11.56
N MET A 358 -21.39 6.08 11.29
CA MET A 358 -22.47 5.85 10.31
C MET A 358 -23.74 6.57 10.71
N HIS A 359 -24.13 6.49 11.98
CA HIS A 359 -25.31 7.20 12.50
C HIS A 359 -25.12 8.73 12.49
N TYR A 360 -23.90 9.24 12.72
CA TYR A 360 -23.64 10.68 12.59
C TYR A 360 -24.05 11.25 11.26
N GLY A 361 -23.80 10.53 10.17
CA GLY A 361 -24.16 10.96 8.81
C GLY A 361 -25.67 11.06 8.57
N ASN A 362 -26.48 10.38 9.37
CA ASN A 362 -27.93 10.32 9.24
C ASN A 362 -28.67 11.29 10.17
N MET A 363 -27.99 11.97 11.06
CA MET A 363 -28.62 13.00 11.92
C MET A 363 -29.26 14.08 11.08
N LYS A 364 -30.45 14.52 11.46
CA LYS A 364 -31.23 15.53 10.76
C LYS A 364 -31.50 16.72 11.64
N PHE A 365 -31.37 17.90 11.05
CA PHE A 365 -31.63 19.18 11.71
C PHE A 365 -32.50 20.06 10.82
N LYS A 366 -33.29 20.91 11.44
CA LYS A 366 -34.11 21.90 10.78
C LYS A 366 -33.88 23.27 11.43
N GLN A 367 -34.23 24.31 10.71
CA GLN A 367 -34.16 25.67 11.23
C GLN A 367 -35.35 25.94 12.14
N LYS A 368 -35.06 26.53 13.30
CA LYS A 368 -36.10 27.00 14.22
C LYS A 368 -36.89 28.12 13.58
N GLN A 369 -38.18 28.17 13.85
CA GLN A 369 -39.03 29.22 13.31
C GLN A 369 -38.56 30.61 13.74
N ARG A 370 -38.41 31.53 12.78
CA ARG A 370 -38.04 32.93 12.97
C ARG A 370 -36.62 33.18 13.55
N GLU A 371 -35.80 32.20 13.63
CA GLU A 371 -34.44 32.32 14.13
C GLU A 371 -33.48 31.55 13.21
N GLU A 372 -32.25 32.06 13.05
CA GLU A 372 -31.20 31.37 12.32
C GLU A 372 -30.49 30.35 13.24
N GLN A 373 -31.28 29.47 13.86
CA GLN A 373 -30.87 28.49 14.85
C GLN A 373 -31.32 27.10 14.43
N ALA A 374 -30.39 26.14 14.46
CA ALA A 374 -30.68 24.73 14.23
C ALA A 374 -31.37 24.11 15.47
N GLU A 375 -32.31 23.23 15.19
CA GLU A 375 -32.87 22.29 16.17
C GLU A 375 -32.87 20.88 15.58
N PRO A 376 -32.84 19.82 16.41
CA PRO A 376 -32.95 18.45 15.92
C PRO A 376 -34.27 18.21 15.19
N ASP A 377 -34.22 17.48 14.08
CA ASP A 377 -35.39 16.97 13.35
C ASP A 377 -35.49 15.47 13.55
N GLY A 378 -35.92 15.05 14.73
CA GLY A 378 -35.79 13.71 15.25
C GLY A 378 -34.47 13.49 16.01
N THR A 379 -34.44 12.50 16.87
CA THR A 379 -33.27 12.22 17.75
C THR A 379 -32.72 10.81 17.59
N GLU A 380 -33.34 9.97 16.75
CA GLU A 380 -33.03 8.54 16.65
C GLU A 380 -31.57 8.27 16.38
N ASP A 381 -30.98 8.92 15.37
CA ASP A 381 -29.58 8.70 15.01
C ASP A 381 -28.61 9.30 16.04
N ALA A 382 -28.97 10.41 16.68
CA ALA A 382 -28.22 10.97 17.79
C ALA A 382 -28.26 10.04 19.03
N ASP A 383 -29.40 9.43 19.30
CA ASP A 383 -29.56 8.48 20.40
C ASP A 383 -28.72 7.22 20.17
N LYS A 384 -28.71 6.68 18.95
CA LYS A 384 -27.87 5.53 18.56
C LYS A 384 -26.39 5.87 18.68
N SER A 385 -25.97 7.01 18.13
CA SER A 385 -24.57 7.45 18.21
C SER A 385 -24.09 7.64 19.65
N ALA A 386 -24.92 8.32 20.46
CA ALA A 386 -24.63 8.58 21.88
C ALA A 386 -24.53 7.27 22.67
N TYR A 387 -25.48 6.34 22.46
CA TYR A 387 -25.44 5.02 23.07
C TYR A 387 -24.13 4.27 22.76
N LEU A 388 -23.72 4.22 21.47
CA LEU A 388 -22.51 3.54 21.04
C LEU A 388 -21.22 4.17 21.60
N MET A 389 -21.25 5.47 21.85
CA MET A 389 -20.10 6.20 22.41
C MET A 389 -20.13 6.35 23.94
N GLY A 390 -21.17 5.87 24.58
CA GLY A 390 -21.35 6.04 26.04
C GLY A 390 -21.61 7.50 26.44
N LEU A 391 -22.26 8.29 25.58
CA LEU A 391 -22.58 9.70 25.78
C LEU A 391 -24.07 9.89 26.11
N ASN A 392 -24.39 11.04 26.69
CA ASN A 392 -25.78 11.50 26.82
C ASN A 392 -26.20 12.14 25.46
N SER A 393 -27.29 11.66 24.86
CA SER A 393 -27.80 12.14 23.58
C SER A 393 -28.21 13.63 23.62
N ALA A 394 -28.86 14.08 24.69
CA ALA A 394 -29.27 15.47 24.81
C ALA A 394 -28.05 16.41 24.92
N ASP A 395 -27.00 15.99 25.62
CA ASP A 395 -25.76 16.75 25.73
C ASP A 395 -25.01 16.77 24.36
N LEU A 396 -25.01 15.68 23.64
CA LEU A 396 -24.45 15.62 22.24
C LEU A 396 -25.15 16.64 21.36
N LEU A 397 -26.49 16.61 21.30
CA LEU A 397 -27.30 17.52 20.48
C LEU A 397 -27.14 18.99 20.94
N LYS A 398 -27.08 19.24 22.26
CA LYS A 398 -26.82 20.57 22.81
C LYS A 398 -25.43 21.08 22.41
N GLY A 399 -24.41 20.21 22.44
CA GLY A 399 -23.05 20.57 22.04
C GLY A 399 -22.95 20.90 20.56
N LEU A 400 -23.75 20.25 19.69
CA LEU A 400 -23.80 20.51 18.26
C LEU A 400 -24.58 21.79 17.92
N CYS A 401 -25.76 22.01 18.54
CA CYS A 401 -26.61 23.16 18.23
C CYS A 401 -26.21 24.43 18.98
N HIS A 402 -25.64 24.31 20.15
CA HIS A 402 -25.29 25.40 21.05
C HIS A 402 -23.91 25.19 21.69
N PRO A 403 -22.82 25.17 20.86
CA PRO A 403 -21.49 24.98 21.39
C PRO A 403 -21.06 26.10 22.33
N ARG A 404 -20.23 25.75 23.33
CA ARG A 404 -19.60 26.70 24.22
C ARG A 404 -18.24 27.10 23.65
N VAL A 405 -18.07 28.37 23.35
CA VAL A 405 -16.84 28.95 22.81
C VAL A 405 -16.15 29.79 23.87
N LYS A 406 -14.86 29.59 24.07
CA LYS A 406 -14.05 30.40 24.97
C LYS A 406 -13.73 31.74 24.32
N VAL A 407 -14.15 32.83 24.94
CA VAL A 407 -13.86 34.20 24.56
C VAL A 407 -13.13 34.88 25.71
N GLY A 408 -11.85 35.11 25.59
CA GLY A 408 -11.01 35.54 26.69
C GLY A 408 -10.98 34.50 27.83
N ASN A 409 -11.43 34.83 29.00
CA ASN A 409 -11.52 33.95 30.18
C ASN A 409 -12.91 33.36 30.40
N GLU A 410 -13.90 33.75 29.62
CA GLU A 410 -15.29 33.32 29.77
C GLU A 410 -15.73 32.34 28.66
N TYR A 411 -16.72 31.49 28.97
CA TYR A 411 -17.36 30.63 27.99
C TYR A 411 -18.72 31.21 27.60
N VAL A 412 -18.89 31.47 26.32
CA VAL A 412 -20.14 31.95 25.73
C VAL A 412 -20.81 30.82 24.94
N THR A 413 -22.09 30.62 25.15
CA THR A 413 -22.89 29.71 24.36
C THR A 413 -23.27 30.38 23.06
N LYS A 414 -22.94 29.76 21.91
CA LYS A 414 -23.22 30.28 20.56
C LYS A 414 -24.23 29.38 19.86
N GLY A 415 -25.30 29.97 19.33
CA GLY A 415 -26.23 29.27 18.45
C GLY A 415 -25.52 28.90 17.10
N GLN A 416 -25.95 27.82 16.50
CA GLN A 416 -25.46 27.34 15.19
C GLN A 416 -26.62 27.30 14.18
N SER A 417 -26.34 27.69 12.93
CA SER A 417 -27.25 27.41 11.81
C SER A 417 -27.24 25.92 11.47
N VAL A 418 -28.21 25.45 10.71
CA VAL A 418 -28.29 24.06 10.23
C VAL A 418 -27.00 23.65 9.48
N GLN A 419 -26.50 24.53 8.60
CA GLN A 419 -25.26 24.29 7.88
C GLN A 419 -24.05 24.14 8.80
N GLN A 420 -23.95 25.00 9.82
CA GLN A 420 -22.86 24.94 10.80
C GLN A 420 -22.90 23.65 11.63
N VAL A 421 -24.11 23.17 11.99
CA VAL A 421 -24.28 21.89 12.68
C VAL A 421 -23.77 20.73 11.84
N TYR A 422 -24.11 20.67 10.55
CA TYR A 422 -23.61 19.62 9.65
C TYR A 422 -22.08 19.67 9.49
N TYR A 423 -21.47 20.85 9.44
CA TYR A 423 -20.01 20.96 9.47
C TYR A 423 -19.41 20.44 10.79
N SER A 424 -20.07 20.73 11.92
CA SER A 424 -19.63 20.24 13.22
C SER A 424 -19.73 18.72 13.34
N ILE A 425 -20.79 18.11 12.83
CA ILE A 425 -20.95 16.65 12.76
C ILE A 425 -19.84 16.03 11.92
N GLY A 426 -19.56 16.58 10.73
CA GLY A 426 -18.48 16.11 9.89
C GLY A 426 -17.11 16.24 10.54
N ALA A 427 -16.87 17.33 11.26
CA ALA A 427 -15.64 17.54 12.03
C ALA A 427 -15.50 16.51 13.18
N LEU A 428 -16.59 16.25 13.90
CA LEU A 428 -16.63 15.27 14.98
C LEU A 428 -16.36 13.85 14.42
N ALA A 429 -17.04 13.46 13.35
CA ALA A 429 -16.85 12.16 12.71
C ALA A 429 -15.38 11.94 12.30
N LYS A 430 -14.76 12.93 11.66
CA LYS A 430 -13.36 12.89 11.26
C LYS A 430 -12.42 12.79 12.47
N ALA A 431 -12.69 13.54 13.54
CA ALA A 431 -11.86 13.53 14.74
C ALA A 431 -11.95 12.19 15.49
N VAL A 432 -13.15 11.63 15.62
CA VAL A 432 -13.36 10.33 16.26
C VAL A 432 -12.66 9.23 15.47
N TYR A 433 -12.82 9.21 14.14
CA TYR A 433 -12.18 8.22 13.30
C TYR A 433 -10.65 8.29 13.36
N GLU A 434 -10.08 9.50 13.27
CA GLU A 434 -8.63 9.71 13.40
C GLU A 434 -8.08 9.23 14.75
N LYS A 435 -8.77 9.59 15.85
CA LYS A 435 -8.33 9.17 17.19
C LYS A 435 -8.41 7.67 17.38
N MET A 436 -9.47 7.04 16.89
CA MET A 436 -9.61 5.57 16.88
C MET A 436 -8.51 4.91 16.05
N PHE A 437 -8.23 5.42 14.86
CA PHE A 437 -7.20 4.86 13.98
C PHE A 437 -5.79 4.98 14.55
N ASN A 438 -5.49 6.08 15.26
CA ASN A 438 -4.18 6.31 15.88
C ASN A 438 -3.99 5.55 17.18
N TRP A 439 -5.09 5.16 17.83
CA TRP A 439 -5.05 4.37 19.07
C TRP A 439 -4.73 2.91 18.78
#